data_1ebf20343caec0a016cf54fe2ee6e9fe
#
_entry.id   1ebf20343caec0a016cf54fe2ee6e9fe
#
_cell.length_a   1.000
_cell.length_b   1.000
_cell.length_c   1.000
_cell.angle_alpha   90.00
_cell.angle_beta   90.00
_cell.angle_gamma   90.00
#
_symmetry.space_group_name_H-M   'P 1'
#
loop_
_entity.id
_entity.type
_entity.pdbx_description
1 polymer ?
#
loop_
_entity_poly.entity_id
_entity_poly.type
_entity_poly.pdbx_seq_one_letter_code
_entity_poly.pdbx_strand_id
1 'polypeptide(L)'
;MNSIELLTPWLRIGLVMSLLCIMPTAVAKNYLALPNQSQWQLVVDSPLECRLNHVIPGYGNAQFSAFSSKKINLHFELKMNRQLGATRNVKLTSMPPSWMPGDAAYAMVNLKFFKQFDGYIEGNTAWRMLAELENGRNPTFNYKNWPVQQQRQLEVGLSAVNFNKSYQLFSQCLNNLMPFSFDDIAFTILHYKSDSDELNNMSQKRLAQIADYVRYSDDIDLVLVAAYSDSAQGTTEGLRLSEQRAAKIESYFKGLGLPENRIQVEAHGKRRPIADNSTPVGRNQNRRVVISLGRSEV
;
A
#
# COMPACT_ATOMS: atom_id res chain seq x y z
N MET A 1 47.87 -80.79 54.51
CA MET A 1 47.47 -81.85 53.56
C MET A 1 46.11 -81.48 53.03
N ASN A 2 46.03 -81.23 51.74
CA ASN A 2 44.90 -81.02 50.85
C ASN A 2 43.97 -79.80 51.08
N SER A 3 44.34 -78.84 50.32
CA SER A 3 43.52 -77.69 49.98
C SER A 3 42.49 -78.08 48.93
N ILE A 4 41.27 -77.61 49.03
CA ILE A 4 40.30 -77.64 47.93
C ILE A 4 39.90 -76.20 47.70
N GLU A 5 40.31 -75.71 46.55
CA GLU A 5 39.90 -74.41 46.03
C GLU A 5 38.45 -74.49 45.54
N LEU A 6 37.63 -73.50 45.90
CA LEU A 6 36.31 -73.28 45.39
C LEU A 6 36.34 -72.03 44.56
N LEU A 7 36.24 -72.20 43.24
CA LEU A 7 36.06 -71.17 42.22
C LEU A 7 34.71 -70.51 42.34
N THR A 8 34.69 -69.21 42.56
CA THR A 8 33.47 -68.36 42.42
C THR A 8 33.40 -67.71 41.04
N PRO A 9 32.24 -67.87 40.36
CA PRO A 9 32.09 -67.16 39.05
C PRO A 9 31.70 -65.68 39.26
N TRP A 10 32.45 -64.87 38.62
CA TRP A 10 32.21 -63.39 38.54
C TRP A 10 30.96 -63.08 37.74
N LEU A 11 29.90 -62.67 38.38
CA LEU A 11 28.70 -62.13 37.77
C LEU A 11 29.01 -60.68 37.30
N ARG A 12 29.33 -60.44 36.02
CA ARG A 12 29.43 -59.14 35.45
C ARG A 12 28.04 -58.60 35.12
N ILE A 13 27.50 -57.78 36.00
CA ILE A 13 26.31 -57.01 35.76
C ILE A 13 26.75 -55.82 34.88
N GLY A 14 26.51 -55.93 33.59
CA GLY A 14 26.66 -54.83 32.64
C GLY A 14 25.56 -53.80 32.83
N LEU A 15 25.88 -52.69 33.48
CA LEU A 15 24.97 -51.51 33.58
C LEU A 15 24.88 -50.86 32.18
N VAL A 16 23.85 -51.22 31.42
CA VAL A 16 23.52 -50.52 30.17
C VAL A 16 22.89 -49.20 30.58
N MET A 17 23.73 -48.18 30.64
CA MET A 17 23.33 -46.78 30.79
C MET A 17 22.70 -46.33 29.48
N SER A 18 21.39 -46.47 29.32
CA SER A 18 20.65 -45.92 28.17
C SER A 18 20.69 -44.39 28.26
N LEU A 19 21.58 -43.79 27.47
CA LEU A 19 21.63 -42.35 27.26
C LEU A 19 20.33 -41.95 26.52
N LEU A 20 19.30 -41.54 27.25
CA LEU A 20 18.14 -40.87 26.67
C LEU A 20 18.66 -39.55 26.04
N CYS A 21 18.88 -39.57 24.74
CA CYS A 21 19.08 -38.34 23.95
C CYS A 21 17.78 -37.52 24.02
N ILE A 22 17.70 -36.61 24.98
CA ILE A 22 16.67 -35.59 25.03
C ILE A 22 16.99 -34.66 23.86
N MET A 23 16.43 -34.94 22.68
CA MET A 23 16.48 -34.00 21.57
C MET A 23 15.70 -32.74 21.98
N PRO A 24 16.32 -31.55 21.98
CA PRO A 24 15.59 -30.33 22.25
C PRO A 24 14.53 -30.16 21.15
N THR A 25 13.27 -30.31 21.52
CA THR A 25 12.17 -29.97 20.63
C THR A 25 12.28 -28.46 20.31
N ALA A 26 12.60 -28.15 19.08
CA ALA A 26 12.61 -26.75 18.62
C ALA A 26 11.17 -26.22 18.67
N VAL A 27 10.82 -25.55 19.77
CA VAL A 27 9.51 -24.92 19.94
C VAL A 27 9.45 -23.71 19.00
N ALA A 28 8.54 -23.75 18.04
CA ALA A 28 8.22 -22.61 17.19
C ALA A 28 7.76 -21.44 18.06
N LYS A 29 8.26 -20.23 17.78
CA LYS A 29 7.75 -19.03 18.44
C LYS A 29 6.54 -18.54 17.68
N ASN A 30 5.38 -18.60 18.32
CA ASN A 30 4.11 -18.19 17.75
C ASN A 30 3.77 -16.74 18.16
N TYR A 31 3.43 -15.92 17.17
CA TYR A 31 2.93 -14.57 17.32
C TYR A 31 1.52 -14.51 16.73
N LEU A 32 0.53 -14.65 17.54
CA LEU A 32 -0.88 -14.52 17.21
C LEU A 32 -1.56 -13.72 18.33
N ALA A 33 -2.34 -12.72 17.97
CA ALA A 33 -3.12 -11.99 18.95
C ALA A 33 -4.15 -12.91 19.61
N LEU A 34 -4.17 -12.96 20.95
CA LEU A 34 -5.20 -13.67 21.71
C LEU A 34 -6.59 -13.05 21.43
N PRO A 35 -7.69 -13.79 21.62
CA PRO A 35 -9.02 -13.28 21.34
C PRO A 35 -9.36 -11.94 22.02
N ASN A 36 -8.90 -11.71 23.23
CA ASN A 36 -9.08 -10.47 23.98
C ASN A 36 -8.09 -9.35 23.58
N GLN A 37 -7.08 -9.65 22.79
CA GLN A 37 -6.07 -8.70 22.28
C GLN A 37 -6.20 -8.44 20.79
N SER A 38 -7.00 -9.25 20.09
CA SER A 38 -7.19 -9.10 18.65
C SER A 38 -8.02 -7.84 18.35
N GLN A 39 -7.39 -6.86 17.71
CA GLN A 39 -8.01 -5.61 17.33
C GLN A 39 -7.69 -5.33 15.86
N TRP A 40 -8.75 -5.07 15.11
CA TRP A 40 -8.72 -4.57 13.75
C TRP A 40 -9.28 -3.17 13.71
N GLN A 41 -8.62 -2.25 13.03
CA GLN A 41 -9.01 -0.85 12.96
C GLN A 41 -8.85 -0.32 11.55
N LEU A 42 -9.89 0.35 11.03
CA LEU A 42 -9.76 1.20 9.86
C LEU A 42 -9.08 2.50 10.32
N VAL A 43 -7.80 2.64 9.98
CA VAL A 43 -6.96 3.76 10.44
C VAL A 43 -6.89 4.91 9.44
N VAL A 44 -7.21 4.63 8.17
CA VAL A 44 -7.41 5.64 7.13
C VAL A 44 -8.70 5.28 6.39
N ASP A 45 -9.62 6.24 6.34
CA ASP A 45 -10.89 6.21 5.62
C ASP A 45 -11.01 7.48 4.78
N SER A 46 -10.49 7.44 3.58
CA SER A 46 -10.41 8.59 2.68
C SER A 46 -10.71 8.17 1.25
N PRO A 47 -11.26 9.05 0.41
CA PRO A 47 -11.40 8.80 -1.02
C PRO A 47 -10.06 8.54 -1.76
N LEU A 48 -8.93 8.82 -1.12
CA LEU A 48 -7.60 8.59 -1.69
C LEU A 48 -6.92 7.33 -1.17
N GLU A 49 -7.24 6.91 0.07
CA GLU A 49 -6.61 5.77 0.72
C GLU A 49 -7.55 5.12 1.73
N CYS A 50 -7.58 3.77 1.72
CA CYS A 50 -8.18 2.95 2.76
C CYS A 50 -7.09 2.11 3.42
N ARG A 51 -7.02 2.13 4.78
CA ARG A 51 -6.01 1.36 5.51
C ARG A 51 -6.61 0.66 6.73
N LEU A 52 -6.58 -0.68 6.69
CA LEU A 52 -7.00 -1.56 7.76
C LEU A 52 -5.78 -2.11 8.49
N ASN A 53 -5.69 -1.89 9.79
CA ASN A 53 -4.55 -2.26 10.62
C ASN A 53 -4.91 -3.33 11.66
N HIS A 54 -3.96 -4.24 11.93
CA HIS A 54 -4.02 -5.24 12.99
C HIS A 54 -2.71 -5.32 13.75
N VAL A 55 -2.76 -5.18 15.06
CA VAL A 55 -1.58 -5.31 15.93
C VAL A 55 -1.30 -6.78 16.21
N ILE A 56 -0.06 -7.22 15.96
CA ILE A 56 0.43 -8.55 16.32
C ILE A 56 1.35 -8.41 17.53
N PRO A 57 0.87 -8.79 18.74
CA PRO A 57 1.61 -8.54 19.99
C PRO A 57 3.01 -9.13 19.97
N GLY A 58 4.00 -8.29 20.28
CA GLY A 58 5.42 -8.67 20.35
C GLY A 58 6.12 -8.85 18.99
N TYR A 59 5.40 -8.67 17.87
CA TYR A 59 5.94 -8.83 16.53
C TYR A 59 5.90 -7.51 15.71
N GLY A 60 4.77 -6.86 15.63
CA GLY A 60 4.58 -5.66 14.83
C GLY A 60 3.12 -5.44 14.43
N ASN A 61 2.91 -4.98 13.19
CA ASN A 61 1.57 -4.69 12.65
C ASN A 61 1.39 -5.32 11.29
N ALA A 62 0.17 -5.76 11.02
CA ALA A 62 -0.31 -6.15 9.70
C ALA A 62 -1.22 -5.05 9.13
N GLN A 63 -0.98 -4.61 7.91
CA GLN A 63 -1.76 -3.58 7.24
C GLN A 63 -2.26 -4.04 5.89
N PHE A 64 -3.56 -3.89 5.64
CA PHE A 64 -4.12 -3.93 4.29
C PHE A 64 -4.42 -2.50 3.86
N SER A 65 -3.94 -2.11 2.69
CA SER A 65 -4.15 -0.78 2.14
C SER A 65 -4.52 -0.83 0.67
N ALA A 66 -5.33 0.12 0.25
CA ALA A 66 -5.63 0.38 -1.15
C ALA A 66 -5.68 1.89 -1.38
N PHE A 67 -5.22 2.31 -2.55
CA PHE A 67 -5.15 3.71 -2.95
C PHE A 67 -6.09 3.98 -4.12
N SER A 68 -6.50 5.24 -4.25
CA SER A 68 -7.28 5.71 -5.39
C SER A 68 -6.58 5.36 -6.71
N SER A 69 -7.28 4.69 -7.60
CA SER A 69 -6.80 4.33 -8.93
C SER A 69 -7.94 3.79 -9.81
N LYS A 70 -7.68 3.60 -11.12
CA LYS A 70 -8.66 3.02 -12.06
C LYS A 70 -9.13 1.61 -11.70
N LYS A 71 -8.31 0.88 -10.94
CA LYS A 71 -8.62 -0.46 -10.45
C LYS A 71 -8.19 -0.56 -9.00
N ILE A 72 -8.98 -1.21 -8.16
CA ILE A 72 -8.62 -1.40 -6.76
C ILE A 72 -7.30 -2.20 -6.69
N ASN A 73 -6.29 -1.59 -6.09
CA ASN A 73 -4.94 -2.11 -5.89
C ASN A 73 -4.75 -2.44 -4.41
N LEU A 74 -5.11 -3.63 -4.00
CA LEU A 74 -4.94 -4.06 -2.61
C LEU A 74 -3.48 -4.46 -2.36
N HIS A 75 -2.90 -3.87 -1.32
CA HIS A 75 -1.58 -4.18 -0.79
C HIS A 75 -1.69 -4.69 0.64
N PHE A 76 -0.77 -5.54 1.01
CA PHE A 76 -0.59 -6.00 2.38
C PHE A 76 0.86 -5.79 2.80
N GLU A 77 1.06 -5.20 3.97
CA GLU A 77 2.36 -5.03 4.62
C GLU A 77 2.38 -5.70 5.99
N LEU A 78 3.42 -6.48 6.22
CA LEU A 78 3.74 -7.03 7.53
C LEU A 78 4.88 -6.23 8.14
N LYS A 79 4.55 -5.16 8.87
CA LYS A 79 5.52 -4.28 9.52
C LYS A 79 6.11 -4.94 10.74
N MET A 80 7.43 -5.07 10.76
CA MET A 80 8.16 -5.80 11.79
C MET A 80 8.84 -4.84 12.77
N ASN A 81 8.61 -5.01 14.09
CA ASN A 81 9.37 -4.27 15.12
C ASN A 81 10.88 -4.53 15.03
N ARG A 82 11.26 -5.67 14.48
CA ARG A 82 12.64 -6.04 14.24
C ARG A 82 12.79 -6.56 12.82
N GLN A 83 13.54 -5.82 12.03
CA GLN A 83 13.81 -6.16 10.63
C GLN A 83 14.58 -7.49 10.48
N LEU A 84 14.39 -8.13 9.33
CA LEU A 84 15.08 -9.37 8.98
C LEU A 84 16.57 -9.12 8.74
N GLY A 85 17.41 -9.88 9.43
CA GLY A 85 18.88 -9.83 9.22
C GLY A 85 19.34 -10.48 7.92
N ALA A 86 18.49 -11.25 7.23
CA ALA A 86 18.74 -11.88 5.94
C ALA A 86 17.43 -12.12 5.20
N THR A 87 17.49 -12.21 3.86
CA THR A 87 16.35 -12.62 3.02
C THR A 87 15.84 -14.00 3.41
N ARG A 88 14.52 -14.18 3.51
CA ARG A 88 13.86 -15.41 3.96
C ARG A 88 12.84 -15.91 2.98
N ASN A 89 12.80 -17.25 2.80
CA ASN A 89 11.66 -17.91 2.21
C ASN A 89 10.58 -18.05 3.29
N VAL A 90 9.38 -17.62 2.98
CA VAL A 90 8.23 -17.57 3.88
C VAL A 90 7.11 -18.37 3.27
N LYS A 91 6.56 -19.30 4.03
CA LYS A 91 5.38 -20.05 3.63
C LYS A 91 4.15 -19.40 4.27
N LEU A 92 3.25 -18.86 3.48
CA LEU A 92 1.95 -18.40 3.93
C LEU A 92 0.98 -19.58 3.93
N THR A 93 0.36 -19.84 5.09
CA THR A 93 -0.62 -20.91 5.29
C THR A 93 -1.90 -20.34 5.87
N SER A 94 -3.03 -20.93 5.52
CA SER A 94 -4.30 -20.67 6.20
C SER A 94 -4.45 -21.67 7.33
N MET A 95 -4.46 -21.17 8.57
CA MET A 95 -4.58 -21.97 9.78
C MET A 95 -6.02 -21.91 10.32
N PRO A 96 -6.65 -23.05 10.63
CA PRO A 96 -7.93 -23.03 11.31
C PRO A 96 -7.74 -22.51 12.73
N PRO A 97 -8.72 -21.77 13.28
CA PRO A 97 -8.71 -21.41 14.68
C PRO A 97 -9.03 -22.64 15.57
N SER A 98 -8.69 -22.56 16.85
CA SER A 98 -8.87 -23.67 17.80
C SER A 98 -10.33 -24.13 17.98
N TRP A 99 -11.30 -23.28 17.64
CA TRP A 99 -12.73 -23.61 17.74
C TRP A 99 -13.30 -24.27 16.46
N MET A 100 -12.48 -24.51 15.42
CA MET A 100 -12.82 -25.30 14.24
C MET A 100 -12.11 -26.66 14.26
N PRO A 101 -12.45 -27.58 15.17
CA PRO A 101 -11.82 -28.90 15.25
C PRO A 101 -12.14 -29.70 13.99
N GLY A 102 -11.13 -30.40 13.45
CA GLY A 102 -11.27 -31.21 12.23
C GLY A 102 -10.98 -30.48 10.93
N ASP A 103 -10.86 -29.17 10.94
CA ASP A 103 -10.43 -28.41 9.77
C ASP A 103 -8.90 -28.43 9.63
N ALA A 104 -8.39 -28.62 8.42
CA ALA A 104 -6.95 -28.73 8.17
C ALA A 104 -6.33 -27.41 7.75
N ALA A 105 -5.07 -27.18 8.17
CA ALA A 105 -4.25 -26.12 7.63
C ALA A 105 -3.85 -26.42 6.19
N TYR A 106 -3.81 -25.41 5.31
CA TYR A 106 -3.35 -25.56 3.93
C TYR A 106 -2.43 -24.43 3.48
N ALA A 107 -1.54 -24.73 2.55
CA ALA A 107 -0.61 -23.78 1.98
C ALA A 107 -1.35 -22.84 1.02
N MET A 108 -1.16 -21.53 1.19
CA MET A 108 -1.69 -20.50 0.27
C MET A 108 -0.66 -20.16 -0.81
N VAL A 109 0.56 -19.77 -0.41
CA VAL A 109 1.64 -19.37 -1.33
C VAL A 109 2.99 -19.42 -0.63
N ASN A 110 4.07 -19.56 -1.42
CA ASN A 110 5.44 -19.34 -0.97
C ASN A 110 5.89 -17.93 -1.38
N LEU A 111 6.46 -17.20 -0.44
CA LEU A 111 6.88 -15.81 -0.56
C LEU A 111 8.37 -15.68 -0.27
N LYS A 112 8.92 -14.51 -0.59
CA LYS A 112 10.27 -14.13 -0.21
C LYS A 112 10.21 -12.77 0.48
N PHE A 113 10.63 -12.71 1.75
CA PHE A 113 10.83 -11.45 2.46
C PHE A 113 12.30 -11.05 2.37
N PHE A 114 12.55 -9.84 1.93
CA PHE A 114 13.90 -9.35 1.69
C PHE A 114 14.50 -8.76 2.97
N LYS A 115 15.84 -8.84 3.06
CA LYS A 115 16.60 -8.27 4.17
C LYS A 115 16.28 -6.77 4.29
N GLN A 116 16.07 -6.28 5.50
CA GLN A 116 15.83 -4.87 5.86
C GLN A 116 14.54 -4.26 5.30
N PHE A 117 13.67 -5.06 4.71
CA PHE A 117 12.34 -4.61 4.27
C PHE A 117 11.26 -5.33 5.07
N ASP A 118 10.14 -4.67 5.21
CA ASP A 118 8.91 -5.28 5.71
C ASP A 118 8.38 -6.33 4.72
N GLY A 119 7.54 -7.23 5.21
CA GLY A 119 6.87 -8.19 4.33
C GLY A 119 5.84 -7.48 3.47
N TYR A 120 5.94 -7.61 2.14
CA TYR A 120 5.04 -6.96 1.19
C TYR A 120 4.39 -7.98 0.26
N ILE A 121 3.08 -7.84 0.07
CA ILE A 121 2.24 -8.71 -0.76
C ILE A 121 1.20 -7.84 -1.47
N GLU A 122 0.95 -8.12 -2.75
CA GLU A 122 -0.04 -7.38 -3.54
C GLU A 122 -1.01 -8.30 -4.28
N GLY A 123 -2.09 -7.70 -4.76
CA GLY A 123 -3.03 -8.33 -5.67
C GLY A 123 -3.78 -9.52 -5.08
N ASN A 124 -3.93 -10.59 -5.87
CA ASN A 124 -4.78 -11.74 -5.52
C ASN A 124 -4.41 -12.41 -4.19
N THR A 125 -3.14 -12.41 -3.80
CA THR A 125 -2.74 -13.02 -2.53
C THR A 125 -3.26 -12.23 -1.33
N ALA A 126 -3.19 -10.90 -1.39
CA ALA A 126 -3.75 -10.02 -0.35
C ALA A 126 -5.28 -10.20 -0.24
N TRP A 127 -5.99 -10.28 -1.36
CA TRP A 127 -7.44 -10.57 -1.38
C TRP A 127 -7.78 -11.92 -0.77
N ARG A 128 -7.02 -12.96 -1.08
CA ARG A 128 -7.20 -14.29 -0.48
C ARG A 128 -6.99 -14.26 1.02
N MET A 129 -6.03 -13.48 1.53
CA MET A 129 -5.82 -13.33 2.98
C MET A 129 -7.03 -12.69 3.66
N LEU A 130 -7.65 -11.65 3.05
CA LEU A 130 -8.88 -11.06 3.57
C LEU A 130 -10.04 -12.07 3.58
N ALA A 131 -10.18 -12.87 2.52
CA ALA A 131 -11.21 -13.92 2.44
C ALA A 131 -11.01 -15.02 3.51
N GLU A 132 -9.76 -15.40 3.80
CA GLU A 132 -9.47 -16.35 4.89
C GLU A 132 -9.88 -15.78 6.26
N LEU A 133 -9.56 -14.50 6.51
CA LEU A 133 -9.93 -13.80 7.74
C LEU A 133 -11.47 -13.70 7.88
N GLU A 134 -12.17 -13.41 6.79
CA GLU A 134 -13.65 -13.35 6.77
C GLU A 134 -14.28 -14.71 7.07
N ASN A 135 -13.66 -15.80 6.60
CA ASN A 135 -14.04 -17.18 6.91
C ASN A 135 -13.61 -17.64 8.32
N GLY A 136 -13.05 -16.75 9.14
CA GLY A 136 -12.63 -17.06 10.50
C GLY A 136 -11.29 -17.82 10.60
N ARG A 137 -10.54 -17.92 9.51
CA ARG A 137 -9.23 -18.58 9.45
C ARG A 137 -8.11 -17.56 9.64
N ASN A 138 -6.94 -18.04 10.08
CA ASN A 138 -5.79 -17.20 10.40
C ASN A 138 -4.70 -17.35 9.33
N PRO A 139 -4.52 -16.41 8.38
CA PRO A 139 -3.36 -16.38 7.53
C PRO A 139 -2.08 -16.31 8.37
N THR A 140 -1.17 -17.26 8.20
CA THR A 140 0.01 -17.43 9.07
C THR A 140 1.27 -17.53 8.23
N PHE A 141 2.24 -16.68 8.53
CA PHE A 141 3.55 -16.63 7.91
C PHE A 141 4.53 -17.51 8.68
N ASN A 142 5.08 -18.51 8.00
CA ASN A 142 6.02 -19.47 8.59
C ASN A 142 7.40 -19.27 7.97
N TYR A 143 8.39 -18.94 8.79
CA TYR A 143 9.78 -18.77 8.35
C TYR A 143 10.78 -18.95 9.51
N LYS A 144 12.08 -19.07 9.18
CA LYS A 144 13.15 -19.23 10.17
C LYS A 144 13.76 -17.90 10.55
N ASN A 145 13.92 -17.62 11.86
CA ASN A 145 14.52 -16.40 12.38
C ASN A 145 16.04 -16.36 12.22
N TRP A 146 16.63 -15.18 12.38
CA TRP A 146 18.05 -14.87 12.51
C TRP A 146 18.34 -14.47 13.99
N PRO A 147 19.53 -14.79 14.57
CA PRO A 147 20.75 -15.32 13.96
C PRO A 147 20.83 -16.85 13.92
N VAL A 148 21.76 -17.36 13.10
CA VAL A 148 21.95 -18.76 12.71
C VAL A 148 22.10 -19.74 13.88
N GLN A 149 22.54 -19.29 15.04
CA GLN A 149 22.79 -20.15 16.23
C GLN A 149 21.50 -20.65 16.92
N GLN A 150 20.36 -20.01 16.66
CA GLN A 150 19.05 -20.45 17.14
C GLN A 150 18.04 -20.35 15.99
N GLN A 151 18.09 -21.26 15.02
CA GLN A 151 17.12 -21.36 13.93
C GLN A 151 15.73 -21.72 14.47
N ARG A 152 15.12 -20.81 15.24
CA ARG A 152 13.75 -21.00 15.69
C ARG A 152 12.79 -20.73 14.53
N GLN A 153 11.87 -21.63 14.32
CA GLN A 153 10.75 -21.41 13.44
C GLN A 153 9.86 -20.33 14.03
N LEU A 154 9.49 -19.34 13.22
CA LEU A 154 8.52 -18.32 13.58
C LEU A 154 7.22 -18.61 12.85
N GLU A 155 6.13 -18.45 13.59
CA GLU A 155 4.76 -18.47 13.09
C GLU A 155 4.12 -17.14 13.44
N VAL A 156 3.79 -16.35 12.42
CA VAL A 156 3.20 -15.01 12.60
C VAL A 156 1.82 -15.02 11.98
N GLY A 157 0.80 -15.13 12.83
CA GLY A 157 -0.58 -15.26 12.41
C GLY A 157 -1.37 -13.95 12.51
N LEU A 158 -2.27 -13.74 11.56
CA LEU A 158 -3.30 -12.72 11.62
C LEU A 158 -4.54 -13.33 12.26
N SER A 159 -4.98 -12.78 13.40
CA SER A 159 -6.15 -13.29 14.10
C SER A 159 -7.45 -12.85 13.41
N ALA A 160 -8.31 -13.80 13.05
CA ALA A 160 -9.63 -13.51 12.49
C ALA A 160 -10.64 -13.00 13.53
N VAL A 161 -10.29 -13.02 14.82
CA VAL A 161 -11.17 -12.53 15.89
C VAL A 161 -11.37 -11.02 15.74
N ASN A 162 -12.61 -10.56 15.83
CA ASN A 162 -13.03 -9.16 15.69
C ASN A 162 -12.75 -8.54 14.30
N PHE A 163 -12.46 -9.36 13.27
CA PHE A 163 -12.14 -8.90 11.93
C PHE A 163 -13.35 -8.32 11.19
N ASN A 164 -14.48 -9.03 11.19
CA ASN A 164 -15.62 -8.75 10.29
C ASN A 164 -16.18 -7.34 10.39
N LYS A 165 -16.29 -6.78 11.60
CA LYS A 165 -16.80 -5.40 11.79
C LYS A 165 -15.90 -4.36 11.10
N SER A 166 -14.60 -4.46 11.29
CA SER A 166 -13.63 -3.53 10.70
C SER A 166 -13.45 -3.77 9.20
N TYR A 167 -13.61 -5.02 8.76
CA TYR A 167 -13.61 -5.36 7.34
C TYR A 167 -14.81 -4.77 6.58
N GLN A 168 -15.98 -4.76 7.18
CA GLN A 168 -17.16 -4.07 6.59
C GLN A 168 -16.88 -2.59 6.36
N LEU A 169 -16.30 -1.89 7.34
CA LEU A 169 -15.91 -0.49 7.19
C LEU A 169 -14.83 -0.31 6.10
N PHE A 170 -13.83 -1.19 6.07
CA PHE A 170 -12.81 -1.18 5.03
C PHE A 170 -13.40 -1.40 3.63
N SER A 171 -14.35 -2.32 3.49
CA SER A 171 -15.04 -2.57 2.22
C SER A 171 -15.88 -1.38 1.76
N GLN A 172 -16.52 -0.65 2.69
CA GLN A 172 -17.21 0.61 2.39
C GLN A 172 -16.23 1.68 1.92
N CYS A 173 -15.08 1.84 2.58
CA CYS A 173 -14.03 2.74 2.16
C CYS A 173 -13.54 2.40 0.75
N LEU A 174 -13.26 1.12 0.44
CA LEU A 174 -12.82 0.68 -0.90
C LEU A 174 -13.80 1.07 -2.01
N ASN A 175 -15.10 1.00 -1.73
CA ASN A 175 -16.15 1.41 -2.68
C ASN A 175 -16.20 2.93 -2.91
N ASN A 176 -15.66 3.71 -1.99
CA ASN A 176 -15.62 5.18 -2.03
C ASN A 176 -14.30 5.73 -2.59
N LEU A 177 -13.31 4.86 -2.90
CA LEU A 177 -12.06 5.31 -3.50
C LEU A 177 -12.30 5.98 -4.84
N MET A 178 -11.58 7.08 -5.09
CA MET A 178 -11.61 7.75 -6.38
C MET A 178 -11.13 6.82 -7.50
N PRO A 179 -11.82 6.79 -8.66
CA PRO A 179 -11.47 5.90 -9.78
C PRO A 179 -10.31 6.45 -10.63
N PHE A 180 -9.39 7.19 -10.03
CA PHE A 180 -8.18 7.72 -10.66
C PHE A 180 -7.10 7.99 -9.59
N SER A 181 -5.84 7.87 -10.00
CA SER A 181 -4.66 8.11 -9.15
C SER A 181 -4.11 9.51 -9.32
N PHE A 182 -3.11 9.87 -8.49
CA PHE A 182 -2.31 11.07 -8.69
C PHE A 182 -1.65 11.11 -10.08
N ASP A 183 -1.08 10.00 -10.54
CA ASP A 183 -0.41 9.93 -11.84
C ASP A 183 -1.35 10.24 -13.02
N ASP A 184 -2.65 9.94 -12.86
CA ASP A 184 -3.65 10.26 -13.87
C ASP A 184 -3.91 11.76 -14.00
N ILE A 185 -3.61 12.56 -12.97
CA ILE A 185 -3.89 14.01 -12.91
C ILE A 185 -2.64 14.87 -12.78
N ALA A 186 -1.50 14.31 -12.42
CA ALA A 186 -0.24 15.03 -12.16
C ALA A 186 0.17 15.93 -13.32
N PHE A 187 -0.10 15.52 -14.54
CA PHE A 187 0.09 16.34 -15.73
C PHE A 187 -1.20 16.36 -16.55
N THR A 188 -1.83 17.53 -16.61
CA THR A 188 -3.15 17.68 -17.25
C THR A 188 -3.15 18.85 -18.22
N ILE A 189 -3.64 18.62 -19.44
CA ILE A 189 -3.87 19.64 -20.45
C ILE A 189 -5.37 19.91 -20.52
N LEU A 190 -5.75 21.16 -20.34
CA LEU A 190 -7.12 21.63 -20.45
C LEU A 190 -7.24 22.58 -21.65
N HIS A 191 -8.33 22.47 -22.39
CA HIS A 191 -8.59 23.27 -23.58
C HIS A 191 -9.75 24.24 -23.37
N TYR A 192 -9.62 25.40 -23.97
CA TYR A 192 -10.61 26.47 -23.96
C TYR A 192 -11.55 26.40 -25.15
N LYS A 193 -12.76 26.95 -25.00
CA LYS A 193 -13.64 27.25 -26.13
C LYS A 193 -12.98 28.28 -27.04
N SER A 194 -13.46 28.37 -28.30
CA SER A 194 -12.96 29.42 -29.26
C SER A 194 -13.22 30.82 -28.70
N ASP A 195 -12.21 31.67 -28.83
CA ASP A 195 -12.27 33.12 -28.49
C ASP A 195 -12.85 33.40 -27.08
N SER A 196 -12.58 32.50 -26.15
CA SER A 196 -13.14 32.53 -24.80
C SER A 196 -12.05 32.19 -23.75
N ASP A 197 -12.28 32.65 -22.56
CA ASP A 197 -11.56 32.26 -21.34
C ASP A 197 -12.29 31.18 -20.55
N GLU A 198 -13.30 30.53 -21.17
CA GLU A 198 -14.01 29.38 -20.60
C GLU A 198 -13.43 28.06 -21.10
N LEU A 199 -13.21 27.13 -20.18
CA LEU A 199 -12.85 25.77 -20.51
C LEU A 199 -13.99 25.07 -21.25
N ASN A 200 -13.65 24.16 -22.17
CA ASN A 200 -14.65 23.27 -22.76
C ASN A 200 -15.16 22.26 -21.70
N ASN A 201 -16.29 21.63 -21.97
CA ASN A 201 -16.98 20.75 -21.01
C ASN A 201 -16.10 19.58 -20.51
N MET A 202 -15.25 19.02 -21.38
CA MET A 202 -14.34 17.93 -21.01
C MET A 202 -13.27 18.43 -20.04
N SER A 203 -12.70 19.59 -20.32
CA SER A 203 -11.67 20.23 -19.48
C SER A 203 -12.22 20.71 -18.14
N GLN A 204 -13.48 21.16 -18.09
CA GLN A 204 -14.16 21.48 -16.82
C GLN A 204 -14.30 20.23 -15.93
N LYS A 205 -14.74 19.10 -16.48
CA LYS A 205 -14.81 17.83 -15.74
C LYS A 205 -13.44 17.38 -15.24
N ARG A 206 -12.40 17.57 -16.06
CA ARG A 206 -11.03 17.20 -15.70
C ARG A 206 -10.48 18.10 -14.58
N LEU A 207 -10.74 19.41 -14.65
CA LEU A 207 -10.38 20.33 -13.56
C LEU A 207 -11.09 19.99 -12.26
N ALA A 208 -12.37 19.59 -12.31
CA ALA A 208 -13.12 19.16 -11.15
C ALA A 208 -12.51 17.89 -10.51
N GLN A 209 -12.06 16.91 -11.31
CA GLN A 209 -11.34 15.73 -10.80
C GLN A 209 -10.06 16.12 -10.06
N ILE A 210 -9.28 17.06 -10.62
CA ILE A 210 -8.08 17.59 -9.93
C ILE A 210 -8.48 18.25 -8.61
N ALA A 211 -9.53 19.05 -8.59
CA ALA A 211 -10.02 19.72 -7.40
C ALA A 211 -10.45 18.73 -6.30
N ASP A 212 -11.17 17.68 -6.71
CA ASP A 212 -11.60 16.64 -5.77
C ASP A 212 -10.39 15.93 -5.16
N TYR A 213 -9.37 15.61 -5.96
CA TYR A 213 -8.14 15.01 -5.45
C TYR A 213 -7.43 15.94 -4.46
N VAL A 214 -7.21 17.19 -4.82
CA VAL A 214 -6.52 18.21 -4.01
C VAL A 214 -7.19 18.42 -2.65
N ARG A 215 -8.53 18.35 -2.56
CA ARG A 215 -9.27 18.50 -1.30
C ARG A 215 -8.95 17.44 -0.25
N TYR A 216 -8.60 16.22 -0.67
CA TYR A 216 -8.33 15.10 0.22
C TYR A 216 -6.85 14.78 0.35
N SER A 217 -5.97 15.54 -0.32
CA SER A 217 -4.54 15.31 -0.37
C SER A 217 -3.81 16.40 0.38
N ASP A 218 -3.12 16.03 1.45
CA ASP A 218 -2.29 16.95 2.24
C ASP A 218 -0.87 17.08 1.65
N ASP A 219 -0.52 16.23 0.69
CA ASP A 219 0.83 16.11 0.11
C ASP A 219 1.03 16.89 -1.20
N ILE A 220 0.01 17.57 -1.73
CA ILE A 220 0.17 18.44 -2.90
C ILE A 220 0.99 19.68 -2.51
N ASP A 221 2.21 19.76 -3.02
CA ASP A 221 3.17 20.80 -2.65
C ASP A 221 3.32 21.89 -3.71
N LEU A 222 3.14 21.57 -4.98
CA LEU A 222 3.32 22.50 -6.07
C LEU A 222 2.23 22.34 -7.14
N VAL A 223 1.69 23.46 -7.59
CA VAL A 223 0.82 23.55 -8.76
C VAL A 223 1.40 24.54 -9.76
N LEU A 224 1.88 24.01 -10.89
CA LEU A 224 2.34 24.83 -12.01
C LEU A 224 1.19 25.03 -13.01
N VAL A 225 0.89 26.26 -13.35
CA VAL A 225 -0.13 26.63 -14.32
C VAL A 225 0.50 27.40 -15.48
N ALA A 226 0.59 26.78 -16.65
CA ALA A 226 1.13 27.39 -17.84
C ALA A 226 0.03 27.60 -18.91
N ALA A 227 -0.35 28.85 -19.18
CA ALA A 227 -1.42 29.20 -20.11
C ALA A 227 -0.92 29.68 -21.46
N TYR A 228 -1.59 29.23 -22.52
CA TYR A 228 -1.24 29.52 -23.92
C TYR A 228 -2.46 30.00 -24.70
N SER A 229 -2.22 30.86 -25.71
CA SER A 229 -3.19 31.26 -26.73
C SER A 229 -2.79 30.73 -28.11
N ASP A 230 -3.73 30.77 -29.06
CA ASP A 230 -3.42 30.58 -30.46
C ASP A 230 -2.86 31.88 -31.10
N SER A 231 -2.63 31.86 -32.40
CA SER A 231 -2.12 33.04 -33.15
C SER A 231 -3.22 33.88 -33.78
N ALA A 232 -4.50 33.55 -33.62
CA ALA A 232 -5.61 34.25 -34.28
C ALA A 232 -5.74 35.71 -33.82
N GLN A 233 -5.34 35.95 -32.56
CA GLN A 233 -5.28 37.30 -31.99
C GLN A 233 -3.85 37.82 -32.00
N GLY A 234 -3.68 39.15 -32.08
CA GLY A 234 -2.36 39.79 -32.05
C GLY A 234 -1.51 39.37 -30.82
N THR A 235 -0.22 39.61 -30.88
CA THR A 235 0.72 39.17 -29.82
C THR A 235 0.34 39.67 -28.43
N THR A 236 -0.06 40.95 -28.33
CA THR A 236 -0.45 41.59 -27.06
C THR A 236 -1.77 41.02 -26.52
N GLU A 237 -2.75 40.82 -27.37
CA GLU A 237 -4.06 40.28 -26.98
C GLU A 237 -3.97 38.81 -26.61
N GLY A 238 -3.18 38.00 -27.35
CA GLY A 238 -2.91 36.61 -27.01
C GLY A 238 -2.21 36.48 -25.69
N LEU A 239 -1.29 37.37 -25.33
CA LEU A 239 -0.64 37.35 -24.00
C LEU A 239 -1.65 37.70 -22.91
N ARG A 240 -2.42 38.81 -23.08
CA ARG A 240 -3.46 39.23 -22.13
C ARG A 240 -4.49 38.11 -21.85
N LEU A 241 -4.94 37.41 -22.89
CA LEU A 241 -5.87 36.30 -22.74
C LEU A 241 -5.24 35.14 -22.00
N SER A 242 -3.96 34.83 -22.24
CA SER A 242 -3.27 33.75 -21.47
C SER A 242 -3.07 34.14 -20.00
N GLU A 243 -2.80 35.41 -19.69
CA GLU A 243 -2.75 35.90 -18.30
C GLU A 243 -4.10 35.77 -17.61
N GLN A 244 -5.19 36.17 -18.24
CA GLN A 244 -6.54 36.00 -17.68
C GLN A 244 -6.90 34.52 -17.41
N ARG A 245 -6.58 33.63 -18.34
CA ARG A 245 -6.78 32.18 -18.19
C ARG A 245 -5.99 31.63 -17.03
N ALA A 246 -4.71 32.00 -16.93
CA ALA A 246 -3.82 31.60 -15.84
C ALA A 246 -4.34 32.08 -14.49
N ALA A 247 -4.74 33.33 -14.35
CA ALA A 247 -5.28 33.92 -13.13
C ALA A 247 -6.60 33.25 -12.69
N LYS A 248 -7.46 32.85 -13.63
CA LYS A 248 -8.69 32.09 -13.28
C LYS A 248 -8.37 30.73 -12.68
N ILE A 249 -7.42 29.99 -13.24
CA ILE A 249 -7.01 28.67 -12.70
C ILE A 249 -6.32 28.85 -11.34
N GLU A 250 -5.47 29.86 -11.19
CA GLU A 250 -4.84 30.20 -9.92
C GLU A 250 -5.88 30.48 -8.84
N SER A 251 -6.84 31.36 -9.12
CA SER A 251 -7.94 31.67 -8.20
C SER A 251 -8.77 30.46 -7.84
N TYR A 252 -8.97 29.55 -8.77
CA TYR A 252 -9.65 28.29 -8.55
C TYR A 252 -8.92 27.41 -7.51
N PHE A 253 -7.60 27.25 -7.66
CA PHE A 253 -6.79 26.48 -6.70
C PHE A 253 -6.66 27.16 -5.33
N LYS A 254 -6.54 28.50 -5.29
CA LYS A 254 -6.61 29.27 -4.03
C LYS A 254 -7.95 29.04 -3.31
N GLY A 255 -9.05 28.97 -4.05
CA GLY A 255 -10.38 28.65 -3.52
C GLY A 255 -10.52 27.24 -2.93
N LEU A 256 -9.63 26.31 -3.30
CA LEU A 256 -9.53 24.97 -2.71
C LEU A 256 -8.69 24.95 -1.42
N GLY A 257 -8.08 26.07 -1.02
CA GLY A 257 -7.27 26.18 0.18
C GLY A 257 -5.76 26.02 -0.05
N LEU A 258 -5.31 25.90 -1.31
CA LEU A 258 -3.87 25.88 -1.61
C LEU A 258 -3.24 27.24 -1.33
N PRO A 259 -2.12 27.31 -0.58
CA PRO A 259 -1.41 28.54 -0.32
C PRO A 259 -0.83 29.13 -1.61
N GLU A 260 -0.84 30.47 -1.73
CA GLU A 260 -0.36 31.17 -2.92
C GLU A 260 1.08 30.83 -3.28
N ASN A 261 1.96 30.66 -2.30
CA ASN A 261 3.37 30.31 -2.51
C ASN A 261 3.59 28.91 -3.08
N ARG A 262 2.54 28.06 -3.10
CA ARG A 262 2.56 26.73 -3.73
C ARG A 262 1.95 26.73 -5.13
N ILE A 263 1.49 27.85 -5.64
CA ILE A 263 0.92 27.98 -6.98
C ILE A 263 1.85 28.86 -7.80
N GLN A 264 2.42 28.30 -8.85
CA GLN A 264 3.25 29.02 -9.82
C GLN A 264 2.49 29.18 -11.13
N VAL A 265 2.46 30.39 -11.66
CA VAL A 265 1.67 30.74 -12.83
C VAL A 265 2.54 31.35 -13.92
N GLU A 266 2.41 30.84 -15.14
CA GLU A 266 3.08 31.35 -16.31
C GLU A 266 2.08 31.65 -17.45
N ALA A 267 2.21 32.78 -18.09
CA ALA A 267 1.45 33.14 -19.28
C ALA A 267 2.38 33.27 -20.50
N HIS A 268 2.13 32.46 -21.52
CA HIS A 268 3.02 32.36 -22.66
C HIS A 268 2.45 33.04 -23.96
N GLY A 269 1.17 33.39 -23.95
CA GLY A 269 0.53 33.90 -25.16
C GLY A 269 0.63 32.90 -26.33
N LYS A 270 0.98 33.38 -27.51
CA LYS A 270 1.16 32.53 -28.70
C LYS A 270 2.52 31.81 -28.79
N ARG A 271 3.39 31.97 -27.79
CA ARG A 271 4.69 31.32 -27.76
C ARG A 271 4.52 29.80 -27.51
N ARG A 272 5.46 29.01 -28.02
CA ARG A 272 5.48 27.54 -27.84
C ARG A 272 4.20 26.86 -28.37
N PRO A 273 3.79 27.07 -29.64
CA PRO A 273 2.68 26.32 -30.23
C PRO A 273 3.03 24.82 -30.28
N ILE A 274 2.02 23.98 -30.09
CA ILE A 274 2.16 22.50 -30.20
C ILE A 274 1.54 21.98 -31.49
N ALA A 275 0.83 22.82 -32.23
CA ALA A 275 0.18 22.49 -33.48
C ALA A 275 0.21 23.68 -34.44
N ASP A 276 -0.06 23.42 -35.74
CA ASP A 276 -0.12 24.43 -36.78
C ASP A 276 -1.30 25.40 -36.56
N ASN A 277 -0.99 26.67 -36.35
CA ASN A 277 -1.98 27.75 -36.19
C ASN A 277 -2.75 28.12 -37.47
N SER A 278 -2.33 27.68 -38.63
CA SER A 278 -3.05 27.91 -39.89
C SER A 278 -4.39 27.15 -39.91
N THR A 279 -4.48 26.03 -39.22
CA THR A 279 -5.68 25.19 -39.19
C THR A 279 -6.56 25.47 -37.97
N PRO A 280 -7.90 25.33 -38.07
CA PRO A 280 -8.79 25.45 -36.90
C PRO A 280 -8.51 24.42 -35.82
N VAL A 281 -8.13 23.20 -36.20
CA VAL A 281 -7.78 22.11 -35.28
C VAL A 281 -6.51 22.45 -34.49
N GLY A 282 -5.46 22.91 -35.18
CA GLY A 282 -4.21 23.29 -34.54
C GLY A 282 -4.38 24.49 -33.61
N ARG A 283 -5.18 25.51 -34.00
CA ARG A 283 -5.52 26.62 -33.10
C ARG A 283 -6.23 26.11 -31.84
N ASN A 284 -7.16 25.17 -31.98
CA ASN A 284 -7.83 24.55 -30.80
C ASN A 284 -6.87 23.84 -29.86
N GLN A 285 -5.88 23.14 -30.38
CA GLN A 285 -4.82 22.50 -29.60
C GLN A 285 -3.93 23.52 -28.87
N ASN A 286 -3.67 24.67 -29.51
CA ASN A 286 -2.84 25.73 -28.94
C ASN A 286 -3.56 26.52 -27.83
N ARG A 287 -4.91 26.63 -27.88
CA ARG A 287 -5.72 27.23 -26.80
C ARG A 287 -5.80 26.31 -25.60
N ARG A 288 -4.76 26.26 -24.80
CA ARG A 288 -4.63 25.32 -23.67
C ARG A 288 -4.09 25.96 -22.40
N VAL A 289 -4.34 25.33 -21.31
CA VAL A 289 -3.57 25.48 -20.07
C VAL A 289 -3.01 24.11 -19.67
N VAL A 290 -1.78 24.10 -19.22
CA VAL A 290 -1.11 22.91 -18.69
C VAL A 290 -1.03 23.06 -17.18
N ILE A 291 -1.50 22.07 -16.47
CA ILE A 291 -1.42 21.98 -15.01
C ILE A 291 -0.47 20.83 -14.68
N SER A 292 0.56 21.12 -13.90
CA SER A 292 1.48 20.12 -13.35
C SER A 292 1.42 20.17 -11.83
N LEU A 293 1.13 19.04 -11.22
CA LEU A 293 1.07 18.90 -9.76
C LEU A 293 2.35 18.24 -9.27
N GLY A 294 2.91 18.76 -8.18
CA GLY A 294 4.00 18.16 -7.44
C GLY A 294 3.53 17.66 -6.06
N ARG A 295 4.21 16.68 -5.53
CA ARG A 295 4.04 16.19 -4.16
C ARG A 295 5.28 16.46 -3.34
N SER A 296 5.10 16.75 -2.03
CA SER A 296 6.18 16.70 -1.07
C SER A 296 6.62 15.23 -0.91
N GLU A 297 7.92 14.98 -0.94
CA GLU A 297 8.45 13.69 -0.50
C GLU A 297 8.23 13.57 1.01
N VAL A 298 7.52 12.53 1.43
CA VAL A 298 7.27 12.19 2.84
C VAL A 298 8.38 11.28 3.35
#